data_090a7d441e979711a6b7a39acd54632c
#
_entry.id   090a7d441e979711a6b7a39acd54632c
#
_cell.length_a   1.000
_cell.length_b   1.000
_cell.length_c   1.000
_cell.angle_alpha   90.00
_cell.angle_beta   90.00
_cell.angle_gamma   90.00
#
_symmetry.space_group_name_H-M   'P 1'
#
loop_
_entity.id
_entity.type
_entity.pdbx_description
1 polymer ?
#
loop_
_entity_poly.entity_id
_entity_poly.type
_entity_poly.pdbx_seq_one_letter_code
_entity_poly.pdbx_strand_id
1 'polypeptide(L)'
;MDTVFKTPVSDLYYDQRKGVLWSPQGLGADDRAGIFAIMKIIESGLRPSVILTTDEEQGGLGATALASQKCPIPNLKYMIQLDRHGTNDCVFYECFNEDFYDYVESFGFVEAYGSFSDISFLMPQWLVCGVNLSV
;
A
#
# COMPACT_ATOMS: atom_id res chain seq x y z
N MET A 1 4.61 -6.28 8.98
CA MET A 1 4.06 -4.95 9.29
C MET A 1 4.98 -4.29 10.28
N ASP A 2 5.58 -3.25 9.86
CA ASP A 2 6.40 -2.40 10.73
C ASP A 2 5.81 -0.97 10.73
N THR A 3 6.38 -0.12 11.54
CA THR A 3 6.02 1.28 11.65
C THR A 3 7.21 2.04 12.21
N VAL A 4 7.35 3.29 11.84
CA VAL A 4 8.40 4.18 12.39
C VAL A 4 8.31 4.37 13.91
N PHE A 5 7.14 4.09 14.50
CA PHE A 5 6.91 4.27 15.93
C PHE A 5 7.44 3.10 16.77
N LYS A 6 8.38 3.38 17.65
CA LYS A 6 9.04 2.37 18.51
C LYS A 6 8.33 2.16 19.85
N THR A 7 7.47 3.10 20.24
CA THR A 7 6.80 3.09 21.56
C THR A 7 5.36 2.64 21.38
N PRO A 8 4.87 1.69 22.17
CA PRO A 8 3.45 1.33 22.18
C PRO A 8 2.56 2.53 22.49
N VAL A 9 1.38 2.57 21.90
CA VAL A 9 0.39 3.62 22.18
C VAL A 9 -0.10 3.48 23.61
N SER A 10 0.08 4.52 24.43
CA SER A 10 -0.44 4.61 25.80
C SER A 10 -1.57 5.63 25.92
N ASP A 11 -1.52 6.69 25.15
CA ASP A 11 -2.45 7.80 25.22
C ASP A 11 -3.26 7.86 23.93
N LEU A 12 -4.57 7.75 24.05
CA LEU A 12 -5.50 7.72 22.93
C LEU A 12 -6.53 8.84 23.08
N TYR A 13 -6.64 9.68 22.07
CA TYR A 13 -7.54 10.82 22.06
C TYR A 13 -8.49 10.75 20.86
N TYR A 14 -9.74 11.11 21.09
CA TYR A 14 -10.75 11.19 20.04
C TYR A 14 -11.31 12.61 19.92
N ASP A 15 -11.04 13.25 18.79
CA ASP A 15 -11.67 14.54 18.44
C ASP A 15 -13.03 14.26 17.78
N GLN A 16 -14.10 14.39 18.57
CA GLN A 16 -15.46 14.15 18.08
C GLN A 16 -15.88 15.10 16.96
N ARG A 17 -15.35 16.33 16.93
CA ARG A 17 -15.73 17.32 15.91
C ARG A 17 -15.17 16.97 14.55
N LYS A 18 -13.97 16.42 14.53
CA LYS A 18 -13.26 16.01 13.30
C LYS A 18 -13.44 14.54 12.95
N GLY A 19 -13.98 13.73 13.88
CA GLY A 19 -14.04 12.27 13.72
C GLY A 19 -12.66 11.62 13.69
N VAL A 20 -11.64 12.23 14.34
CA VAL A 20 -10.24 11.79 14.27
C VAL A 20 -9.80 11.17 15.57
N LEU A 21 -9.27 9.97 15.49
CA LEU A 21 -8.54 9.31 16.57
C LEU A 21 -7.05 9.59 16.39
N TRP A 22 -6.36 10.00 17.45
CA TRP A 22 -4.94 10.31 17.38
C TRP A 22 -4.20 9.98 18.69
N SER A 23 -2.90 9.89 18.61
CA SER A 23 -1.99 9.67 19.73
C SER A 23 -0.68 10.43 19.51
N PRO A 24 -0.08 11.03 20.55
CA PRO A 24 1.27 11.62 20.44
C PRO A 24 2.35 10.56 20.16
N GLN A 25 2.09 9.29 20.48
CA GLN A 25 3.00 8.17 20.15
C GLN A 25 2.81 7.64 18.72
N GLY A 26 1.85 8.20 17.96
CA GLY A 26 1.43 7.66 16.67
C GLY A 26 0.52 6.44 16.80
N LEU A 27 -0.35 6.22 15.83
CA LEU A 27 -1.28 5.07 15.82
C LEU A 27 -0.79 3.92 14.93
N GLY A 28 0.26 4.14 14.12
CA GLY A 28 0.70 3.15 13.13
C GLY A 28 -0.40 2.86 12.11
N ALA A 29 -1.08 3.91 11.61
CA ALA A 29 -2.07 3.77 10.53
C ALA A 29 -1.40 3.28 9.24
N ASP A 30 -0.21 3.69 9.02
CA ASP A 30 0.78 3.06 8.20
C ASP A 30 1.36 1.85 8.97
N ASP A 31 1.21 0.72 8.52
CA ASP A 31 0.51 -0.07 7.45
C ASP A 31 -0.97 -0.40 7.69
N ARG A 32 -1.50 -0.20 8.91
CA ARG A 32 -2.78 -0.79 9.36
C ARG A 32 -3.99 -0.32 8.55
N ALA A 33 -3.95 0.89 7.99
CA ALA A 33 -5.00 1.40 7.12
C ALA A 33 -5.14 0.55 5.86
N GLY A 34 -4.04 0.22 5.20
CA GLY A 34 -4.02 -0.64 4.03
C GLY A 34 -4.54 -2.05 4.34
N ILE A 35 -4.12 -2.62 5.48
CA ILE A 35 -4.62 -3.93 5.91
C ILE A 35 -6.11 -3.89 6.19
N PHE A 36 -6.61 -2.85 6.86
CA PHE A 36 -8.03 -2.68 7.10
C PHE A 36 -8.81 -2.62 5.78
N ALA A 37 -8.31 -1.88 4.79
CA ALA A 37 -8.93 -1.80 3.47
C ALA A 37 -8.96 -3.18 2.77
N ILE A 38 -7.87 -3.95 2.82
CA ILE A 38 -7.82 -5.33 2.30
C ILE A 38 -8.86 -6.21 3.00
N MET A 39 -9.00 -6.11 4.31
CA MET A 39 -10.01 -6.86 5.05
C MET A 39 -11.43 -6.50 4.58
N LYS A 40 -11.71 -5.22 4.35
CA LYS A 40 -13.01 -4.77 3.81
C LYS A 40 -13.30 -5.30 2.40
N ILE A 41 -12.27 -5.34 1.55
CA ILE A 41 -12.37 -5.95 0.21
C ILE A 41 -12.74 -7.43 0.32
N ILE A 42 -12.11 -8.18 1.22
CA ILE A 42 -12.42 -9.59 1.45
C ILE A 42 -13.83 -9.78 2.04
N GLU A 43 -14.23 -8.95 2.99
CA GLU A 43 -15.58 -8.97 3.59
C GLU A 43 -16.67 -8.69 2.55
N SER A 44 -16.40 -7.88 1.52
CA SER A 44 -17.32 -7.62 0.41
C SER A 44 -17.56 -8.83 -0.52
N GLY A 45 -16.82 -9.91 -0.32
CA GLY A 45 -16.94 -11.14 -1.10
C GLY A 45 -15.88 -11.33 -2.18
N LEU A 46 -15.02 -10.34 -2.41
CA LEU A 46 -13.89 -10.47 -3.32
C LEU A 46 -12.82 -11.40 -2.73
N ARG A 47 -12.00 -11.99 -3.59
CA ARG A 47 -10.95 -12.94 -3.20
C ARG A 47 -9.63 -12.59 -3.91
N PRO A 48 -9.02 -11.44 -3.60
CA PRO A 48 -7.72 -11.10 -4.14
C PRO A 48 -6.64 -12.03 -3.58
N SER A 49 -5.56 -12.21 -4.32
CA SER A 49 -4.30 -12.66 -3.73
C SER A 49 -3.72 -11.51 -2.91
N VAL A 50 -3.24 -11.80 -1.70
CA VAL A 50 -2.71 -10.78 -0.79
C VAL A 50 -1.25 -11.08 -0.50
N ILE A 51 -0.42 -10.06 -0.58
CA ILE A 51 0.99 -10.09 -0.17
C ILE A 51 1.13 -9.12 1.01
N LEU A 52 1.74 -9.59 2.08
CA LEU A 52 2.12 -8.77 3.23
C LEU A 52 3.63 -8.92 3.43
N THR A 53 4.34 -7.83 3.35
CA THR A 53 5.78 -7.75 3.54
C THR A 53 6.13 -7.19 4.91
N THR A 54 7.38 -7.25 5.29
CA THR A 54 7.92 -6.69 6.52
C THR A 54 9.08 -5.75 6.20
N ASP A 55 9.44 -4.90 7.16
CA ASP A 55 10.62 -4.05 7.07
C ASP A 55 10.60 -3.09 5.86
N GLU A 56 9.43 -2.55 5.51
CA GLU A 56 9.30 -1.51 4.50
C GLU A 56 10.06 -0.26 4.93
N GLU A 57 9.86 0.16 6.17
CA GLU A 57 10.50 1.32 6.81
C GLU A 57 12.04 1.19 6.95
N GLN A 58 12.58 0.01 6.69
CA GLN A 58 14.00 -0.27 6.63
C GLN A 58 14.54 -0.39 5.19
N GLY A 59 13.82 0.19 4.22
CA GLY A 59 14.19 0.19 2.81
C GLY A 59 13.64 -1.00 2.02
N GLY A 60 12.47 -1.50 2.40
CA GLY A 60 11.75 -2.54 1.65
C GLY A 60 12.43 -3.90 1.68
N LEU A 61 13.02 -4.30 2.82
CA LEU A 61 13.79 -5.55 2.92
C LEU A 61 12.94 -6.77 2.60
N GLY A 62 11.71 -6.83 3.11
CA GLY A 62 10.78 -7.93 2.85
C GLY A 62 10.37 -8.01 1.38
N ALA A 63 10.05 -6.87 0.77
CA ALA A 63 9.73 -6.80 -0.65
C ALA A 63 10.92 -7.18 -1.54
N THR A 64 12.12 -6.72 -1.21
CA THR A 64 13.36 -7.07 -1.92
C THR A 64 13.64 -8.58 -1.84
N ALA A 65 13.49 -9.17 -0.67
CA ALA A 65 13.66 -10.61 -0.50
C ALA A 65 12.64 -11.42 -1.30
N LEU A 66 11.39 -10.96 -1.35
CA LEU A 66 10.34 -11.60 -2.14
C LEU A 66 10.56 -11.39 -3.64
N ALA A 67 10.98 -10.20 -4.06
CA ALA A 67 11.27 -9.87 -5.47
C ALA A 67 12.37 -10.75 -6.07
N SER A 68 13.32 -11.22 -5.25
CA SER A 68 14.37 -12.14 -5.69
C SER A 68 13.85 -13.54 -6.08
N GLN A 69 12.60 -13.83 -5.78
CA GLN A 69 11.95 -15.11 -6.07
C GLN A 69 11.02 -14.98 -7.28
N LYS A 70 10.75 -16.12 -7.93
CA LYS A 70 9.71 -16.14 -8.95
C LYS A 70 8.37 -15.75 -8.36
N CYS A 71 7.60 -14.94 -9.10
CA CYS A 71 6.25 -14.55 -8.66
C CYS A 71 5.43 -15.80 -8.27
N PRO A 72 4.93 -15.86 -7.02
CA PRO A 72 4.19 -17.03 -6.54
C PRO A 72 2.73 -17.04 -7.04
N ILE A 73 2.26 -15.95 -7.64
CA ILE A 73 0.88 -15.78 -8.07
C ILE A 73 0.81 -16.06 -9.58
N PRO A 74 0.17 -17.16 -10.03
CA PRO A 74 0.07 -17.45 -11.44
C PRO A 74 -0.85 -16.46 -12.16
N ASN A 75 -0.45 -16.03 -13.36
CA ASN A 75 -1.22 -15.11 -14.20
C ASN A 75 -1.57 -13.77 -13.52
N LEU A 76 -0.71 -13.28 -12.66
CA LEU A 76 -0.85 -11.97 -12.05
C LEU A 76 -0.99 -10.91 -13.15
N LYS A 77 -2.04 -10.12 -13.09
CA LYS A 77 -2.36 -9.09 -14.11
C LYS A 77 -1.80 -7.74 -13.75
N TYR A 78 -2.00 -7.34 -12.50
CA TYR A 78 -1.53 -6.09 -11.93
C TYR A 78 -1.47 -6.20 -10.41
N MET A 79 -0.78 -5.28 -9.78
CA MET A 79 -0.69 -5.17 -8.32
C MET A 79 -1.30 -3.85 -7.86
N ILE A 80 -1.95 -3.88 -6.72
CA ILE A 80 -2.41 -2.68 -6.01
C ILE A 80 -1.80 -2.71 -4.62
N GLN A 81 -1.08 -1.66 -4.26
CA GLN A 81 -0.62 -1.42 -2.89
C GLN A 81 -1.52 -0.37 -2.24
N LEU A 82 -1.76 -0.50 -0.96
CA LEU A 82 -2.58 0.41 -0.15
C LEU A 82 -1.73 0.92 1.01
N ASP A 83 -0.81 1.82 0.69
CA ASP A 83 0.25 2.24 1.60
C ASP A 83 0.74 3.66 1.26
N ARG A 84 -0.22 4.56 1.10
CA ARG A 84 0.07 5.94 0.81
C ARG A 84 -0.89 6.85 1.58
N HIS A 85 -0.35 7.85 2.25
CA HIS A 85 -1.16 8.89 2.88
C HIS A 85 -1.84 9.76 1.82
N GLY A 86 -3.15 9.96 1.94
CA GLY A 86 -3.94 10.79 1.03
C GLY A 86 -5.37 10.31 0.90
N THR A 87 -6.06 10.77 -0.13
CA THR A 87 -7.47 10.40 -0.38
C THR A 87 -7.75 9.95 -1.80
N ASN A 88 -7.00 10.44 -2.78
CA ASN A 88 -7.24 10.17 -4.20
C ASN A 88 -5.98 10.30 -5.06
N ASP A 89 -4.81 10.27 -4.47
CA ASP A 89 -3.56 10.26 -5.23
C ASP A 89 -2.98 8.84 -5.33
N CYS A 90 -2.20 8.61 -6.38
CA CYS A 90 -1.60 7.32 -6.67
C CYS A 90 -0.20 7.47 -7.24
N VAL A 91 0.60 6.41 -7.13
CA VAL A 91 1.95 6.36 -7.72
C VAL A 91 2.13 5.07 -8.49
N PHE A 92 2.55 5.19 -9.75
CA PHE A 92 2.77 4.03 -10.63
C PHE A 92 4.22 3.54 -10.65
N TYR A 93 5.17 4.33 -10.13
CA TYR A 93 6.61 4.06 -10.19
C TYR A 93 7.09 3.80 -11.63
N GLU A 94 7.68 2.65 -11.91
CA GLU A 94 8.21 2.28 -13.23
C GLU A 94 7.23 1.40 -14.05
N CYS A 95 5.93 1.55 -13.86
CA CYS A 95 4.92 0.93 -14.72
C CYS A 95 4.66 1.83 -15.94
N PHE A 96 5.19 1.46 -17.10
CA PHE A 96 5.02 2.21 -18.34
C PHE A 96 3.87 1.63 -19.19
N ASN A 97 2.63 1.73 -18.71
CA ASN A 97 1.45 1.21 -19.38
C ASN A 97 0.30 2.24 -19.31
N GLU A 98 0.11 2.98 -20.41
CA GLU A 98 -0.90 4.03 -20.51
C GLU A 98 -2.31 3.51 -20.27
N ASP A 99 -2.67 2.34 -20.81
CA ASP A 99 -4.02 1.75 -20.60
C ASP A 99 -4.28 1.47 -19.10
N PHE A 100 -3.24 1.10 -18.36
CA PHE A 100 -3.36 0.87 -16.93
C PHE A 100 -3.47 2.18 -16.15
N TYR A 101 -2.78 3.23 -16.60
CA TYR A 101 -2.90 4.57 -16.03
C TYR A 101 -4.32 5.10 -16.21
N ASP A 102 -4.82 5.12 -17.44
CA ASP A 102 -6.18 5.54 -17.76
C ASP A 102 -7.22 4.76 -16.96
N TYR A 103 -7.00 3.46 -16.78
CA TYR A 103 -7.88 2.61 -15.98
C TYR A 103 -7.93 3.07 -14.51
N VAL A 104 -6.79 3.32 -13.89
CA VAL A 104 -6.72 3.78 -12.49
C VAL A 104 -7.29 5.19 -12.33
N GLU A 105 -6.97 6.10 -13.23
CA GLU A 105 -7.47 7.47 -13.24
C GLU A 105 -8.99 7.54 -13.43
N SER A 106 -9.58 6.57 -14.15
CA SER A 106 -11.02 6.49 -14.33
C SER A 106 -11.81 6.30 -13.01
N PHE A 107 -11.13 5.87 -11.94
CA PHE A 107 -11.70 5.80 -10.59
C PHE A 107 -11.51 7.09 -9.78
N GLY A 108 -10.95 8.14 -10.37
CA GLY A 108 -10.76 9.44 -9.73
C GLY A 108 -9.42 9.60 -9.01
N PHE A 109 -8.49 8.66 -9.17
CA PHE A 109 -7.13 8.82 -8.69
C PHE A 109 -6.34 9.77 -9.61
N VAL A 110 -5.39 10.49 -9.01
CA VAL A 110 -4.52 11.43 -9.69
C VAL A 110 -3.07 11.02 -9.44
N GLU A 111 -2.30 10.93 -10.53
CA GLU A 111 -0.89 10.58 -10.42
C GLU A 111 -0.11 11.59 -9.58
N ALA A 112 0.71 11.09 -8.68
CA ALA A 112 1.60 11.84 -7.82
C ALA A 112 2.99 11.22 -7.80
N TYR A 113 3.95 11.95 -7.26
CA TYR A 113 5.31 11.45 -7.08
C TYR A 113 5.44 10.60 -5.81
N GLY A 114 6.20 9.50 -5.90
CA GLY A 114 6.63 8.69 -4.78
C GLY A 114 8.07 8.23 -4.95
N SER A 115 8.84 8.18 -3.87
CA SER A 115 10.25 7.76 -3.90
C SER A 115 10.40 6.25 -4.09
N PHE A 116 9.81 5.47 -3.20
CA PHE A 116 9.73 4.01 -3.26
C PHE A 116 8.59 3.52 -2.37
N SER A 117 8.19 2.29 -2.53
CA SER A 117 7.39 1.48 -1.62
C SER A 117 7.55 0.02 -2.05
N ASP A 118 7.00 -0.95 -1.33
CA ASP A 118 7.20 -2.38 -1.60
C ASP A 118 6.92 -2.77 -3.05
N ILE A 119 5.86 -2.21 -3.64
CA ILE A 119 5.49 -2.49 -5.03
C ILE A 119 6.56 -2.05 -6.03
N SER A 120 7.34 -1.02 -5.73
CA SER A 120 8.43 -0.55 -6.60
C SER A 120 9.57 -1.56 -6.74
N PHE A 121 9.74 -2.44 -5.75
CA PHE A 121 10.70 -3.56 -5.82
C PHE A 121 10.13 -4.77 -6.55
N LEU A 122 8.84 -5.03 -6.41
CA LEU A 122 8.20 -6.23 -6.97
C LEU A 122 7.90 -6.10 -8.46
N MET A 123 7.38 -4.96 -8.91
CA MET A 123 6.92 -4.75 -10.28
C MET A 123 7.99 -5.04 -11.34
N PRO A 124 9.22 -4.49 -11.26
CA PRO A 124 10.22 -4.71 -12.28
C PRO A 124 10.73 -6.15 -12.31
N GLN A 125 10.79 -6.81 -11.17
CA GLN A 125 11.27 -8.18 -11.06
C GLN A 125 10.26 -9.20 -11.59
N TRP A 126 8.98 -8.93 -11.42
CA TRP A 126 7.91 -9.82 -11.87
C TRP A 126 7.31 -9.42 -13.22
N LEU A 127 7.78 -8.32 -13.79
CA LEU A 127 7.30 -7.74 -15.05
C LEU A 127 5.78 -7.53 -15.07
N VAL A 128 5.27 -6.97 -13.98
CA VAL A 128 3.84 -6.70 -13.78
C VAL A 128 3.65 -5.26 -13.39
N CYS A 129 2.70 -4.59 -14.01
CA CYS A 129 2.31 -3.24 -13.62
C CYS A 129 1.60 -3.22 -12.27
N GLY A 130 1.69 -2.10 -11.60
CA GLY A 130 0.99 -1.87 -10.35
C GLY A 130 0.91 -0.40 -9.99
N VAL A 131 0.17 -0.13 -8.94
CA VAL A 131 -0.08 1.21 -8.43
C VAL A 131 -0.15 1.20 -6.91
N ASN A 132 0.41 2.21 -6.26
CA ASN A 132 0.22 2.47 -4.84
C ASN A 132 -0.85 3.56 -4.69
N LEU A 133 -1.97 3.21 -4.07
CA LEU A 133 -3.11 4.08 -3.86
C LEU A 133 -3.10 4.67 -2.45
N SER A 134 -3.53 5.91 -2.33
CA SER A 134 -3.78 6.53 -1.03
C SER A 134 -4.99 5.92 -0.31
N VAL A 135 -4.89 5.80 1.01
CA VAL A 135 -5.90 5.24 1.91
C VAL A 135 -6.03 6.06 3.20
#